data_5efacab9e339fdcd242b726e143134f2
#
_entry.id   5efacab9e339fdcd242b726e143134f2
#
_cell.length_a   1.000
_cell.length_b   1.000
_cell.length_c   1.000
_cell.angle_alpha   90.00
_cell.angle_beta   90.00
_cell.angle_gamma   90.00
#
_symmetry.space_group_name_H-M   'P 1'
#
loop_
_entity.id
_entity.type
_entity.pdbx_description
1 polymer ?
#
loop_
_entity_poly.entity_id
_entity_poly.type
_entity_poly.pdbx_seq_one_letter_code
_entity_poly.pdbx_strand_id
1 'polypeptide(L)'
;MKKKFSNIKVCAFDAYGTCFDINSAAETIKNKIGKSWLDFSNTWRTTQLEYTWLRTLMKKHADFWKITKDSLNYSMKIHNINAKYQKELLSLYKNLSVYPELKQTLQELKRKKIKTCILSNGTPSLLKHLVNNANIENLFDSIISIEKIKIYKPDPKVYKLVTDRFKCKPSQVCFLSSNSWDVVGSGFYGFQSIWVNRANKTFDNLDYHPKAIFKNLYELNKFI
;
A
#
# COMPACT_ATOMS: atom_id res chain seq x y z
N MET A 1 -7.45 5.48 28.76
CA MET A 1 -7.96 4.24 28.10
C MET A 1 -7.80 4.37 26.59
N LYS A 2 -7.04 3.48 25.93
CA LYS A 2 -6.95 3.46 24.46
C LYS A 2 -8.33 3.05 23.91
N LYS A 3 -8.97 3.89 23.10
CA LYS A 3 -10.26 3.57 22.47
C LYS A 3 -10.08 2.32 21.60
N LYS A 4 -10.68 1.19 22.00
CA LYS A 4 -10.79 0.01 21.14
C LYS A 4 -11.61 0.36 19.91
N PHE A 5 -11.24 -0.18 18.77
CA PHE A 5 -12.08 -0.12 17.57
C PHE A 5 -13.34 -0.93 17.83
N SER A 6 -14.50 -0.32 17.59
CA SER A 6 -15.78 -0.99 17.81
C SER A 6 -16.37 -1.50 16.50
N ASN A 7 -16.95 -2.68 16.53
CA ASN A 7 -17.76 -3.24 15.44
C ASN A 7 -16.99 -3.42 14.11
N ILE A 8 -15.71 -3.78 14.16
CA ILE A 8 -14.92 -4.06 12.96
C ILE A 8 -15.29 -5.42 12.39
N LYS A 9 -15.67 -5.45 11.12
CA LYS A 9 -15.95 -6.66 10.33
C LYS A 9 -14.83 -6.98 9.35
N VAL A 10 -14.15 -5.95 8.85
CA VAL A 10 -13.13 -6.05 7.81
C VAL A 10 -11.90 -5.26 8.20
N CYS A 11 -10.71 -5.86 8.07
CA CYS A 11 -9.43 -5.17 8.03
C CYS A 11 -8.96 -5.10 6.59
N ALA A 12 -8.88 -3.89 6.03
CA ALA A 12 -8.39 -3.65 4.69
C ALA A 12 -6.98 -3.03 4.76
N PHE A 13 -6.05 -3.61 4.01
CA PHE A 13 -4.64 -3.22 4.01
C PHE A 13 -4.27 -2.59 2.68
N ASP A 14 -3.60 -1.43 2.72
CA ASP A 14 -2.81 -1.00 1.58
C ASP A 14 -1.66 -1.99 1.33
N ALA A 15 -1.18 -2.11 0.09
CA ALA A 15 -0.13 -3.07 -0.25
C ALA A 15 1.28 -2.47 -0.12
N TYR A 16 1.58 -1.45 -0.94
CA TYR A 16 2.93 -0.93 -1.14
C TYR A 16 3.38 0.02 -0.02
N GLY A 17 4.35 -0.43 0.78
CA GLY A 17 4.84 0.25 1.99
C GLY A 17 4.11 -0.19 3.26
N THR A 18 2.96 -0.88 3.14
CA THR A 18 2.17 -1.37 4.27
C THR A 18 2.33 -2.87 4.48
N CYS A 19 2.08 -3.68 3.47
CA CYS A 19 2.31 -5.12 3.45
C CYS A 19 3.70 -5.47 2.90
N PHE A 20 4.15 -4.75 1.87
CA PHE A 20 5.37 -5.00 1.12
C PHE A 20 6.30 -3.80 1.16
N ASP A 21 7.59 -4.04 1.41
CA ASP A 21 8.60 -2.98 1.48
C ASP A 21 9.01 -2.52 0.09
N ILE A 22 8.63 -1.28 -0.25
CA ILE A 22 8.92 -0.68 -1.55
C ILE A 22 10.40 -0.40 -1.78
N ASN A 23 11.19 -0.23 -0.72
CA ASN A 23 12.62 0.06 -0.83
C ASN A 23 13.43 -1.21 -1.12
N SER A 24 12.89 -2.40 -0.81
CA SER A 24 13.61 -3.67 -0.94
C SER A 24 14.15 -3.93 -2.35
N ALA A 25 13.49 -3.44 -3.40
CA ALA A 25 13.97 -3.57 -4.78
C ALA A 25 15.28 -2.82 -5.01
N ALA A 26 15.35 -1.54 -4.64
CA ALA A 26 16.56 -0.74 -4.80
C ALA A 26 17.65 -1.14 -3.79
N GLU A 27 17.26 -1.50 -2.57
CA GLU A 27 18.17 -1.95 -1.53
C GLU A 27 18.92 -3.23 -1.93
N THR A 28 18.25 -4.17 -2.58
CA THR A 28 18.87 -5.43 -3.05
C THR A 28 20.09 -5.18 -3.95
N ILE A 29 20.06 -4.13 -4.76
CA ILE A 29 21.15 -3.78 -5.66
C ILE A 29 21.89 -2.49 -5.27
N LYS A 30 21.79 -2.07 -4.01
CA LYS A 30 22.40 -0.82 -3.53
C LYS A 30 23.91 -0.70 -3.83
N ASN A 31 24.63 -1.81 -3.78
CA ASN A 31 26.07 -1.83 -4.12
C ASN A 31 26.33 -1.57 -5.61
N LYS A 32 25.36 -1.82 -6.50
CA LYS A 32 25.45 -1.57 -7.94
C LYS A 32 25.06 -0.16 -8.33
N ILE A 33 24.09 0.43 -7.61
CA ILE A 33 23.54 1.77 -7.91
C ILE A 33 24.13 2.88 -7.06
N GLY A 34 24.91 2.53 -6.02
CA GLY A 34 25.71 3.47 -5.23
C GLY A 34 25.02 4.03 -4.00
N LYS A 35 25.67 4.98 -3.33
CA LYS A 35 25.24 5.52 -2.02
C LYS A 35 23.89 6.24 -2.06
N SER A 36 23.48 6.78 -3.20
CA SER A 36 22.20 7.47 -3.38
C SER A 36 21.00 6.54 -3.63
N TRP A 37 21.16 5.22 -3.41
CA TRP A 37 20.11 4.24 -3.66
C TRP A 37 18.78 4.56 -2.96
N LEU A 38 18.83 5.11 -1.74
CA LEU A 38 17.63 5.45 -0.98
C LEU A 38 16.92 6.68 -1.57
N ASP A 39 17.67 7.72 -1.95
CA ASP A 39 17.12 8.91 -2.60
C ASP A 39 16.50 8.56 -3.95
N PHE A 40 17.19 7.68 -4.71
CA PHE A 40 16.65 7.11 -5.94
C PHE A 40 15.34 6.35 -5.69
N SER A 41 15.30 5.48 -4.68
CA SER A 41 14.09 4.73 -4.32
C SER A 41 12.94 5.66 -3.92
N ASN A 42 13.23 6.69 -3.14
CA ASN A 42 12.26 7.71 -2.74
C ASN A 42 11.73 8.49 -3.96
N THR A 43 12.62 8.93 -4.86
CA THR A 43 12.23 9.61 -6.10
C THR A 43 11.34 8.70 -6.97
N TRP A 44 11.71 7.43 -7.13
CA TRP A 44 10.92 6.46 -7.88
C TRP A 44 9.51 6.33 -7.30
N ARG A 45 9.41 6.18 -5.97
CA ARG A 45 8.13 6.06 -5.28
C ARG A 45 7.28 7.33 -5.38
N THR A 46 7.86 8.50 -5.13
CA THR A 46 7.14 9.79 -5.19
C THR A 46 6.60 10.03 -6.60
N THR A 47 7.45 9.90 -7.62
CA THR A 47 7.04 10.05 -9.02
C THR A 47 5.96 9.04 -9.42
N GLN A 48 6.05 7.80 -8.94
CA GLN A 48 5.03 6.78 -9.18
C GLN A 48 3.66 7.22 -8.64
N LEU A 49 3.61 7.76 -7.42
CA LEU A 49 2.38 8.26 -6.82
C LEU A 49 1.85 9.49 -7.56
N GLU A 50 2.69 10.47 -7.85
CA GLU A 50 2.34 11.66 -8.62
C GLU A 50 1.72 11.28 -9.97
N TYR A 51 2.31 10.32 -10.69
CA TYR A 51 1.78 9.87 -11.97
C TYR A 51 0.41 9.19 -11.84
N THR A 52 0.11 8.51 -10.73
CA THR A 52 -1.23 7.97 -10.47
C THR A 52 -2.25 9.10 -10.32
N TRP A 53 -1.90 10.14 -9.55
CA TRP A 53 -2.79 11.28 -9.30
C TRP A 53 -3.01 12.13 -10.56
N LEU A 54 -1.93 12.49 -11.26
CA LEU A 54 -2.01 13.25 -12.50
C LEU A 54 -2.86 12.53 -13.56
N ARG A 55 -2.67 11.21 -13.73
CA ARG A 55 -3.47 10.43 -14.68
C ARG A 55 -4.95 10.34 -14.28
N THR A 56 -5.26 10.29 -13.00
CA THR A 56 -6.64 10.35 -12.50
C THR A 56 -7.27 11.71 -12.82
N LEU A 57 -6.57 12.81 -12.51
CA LEU A 57 -7.04 14.18 -12.80
C LEU A 57 -7.22 14.41 -14.30
N MET A 58 -6.28 14.00 -15.11
CA MET A 58 -6.34 14.11 -16.59
C MET A 58 -7.35 13.14 -17.23
N LYS A 59 -7.93 12.20 -16.47
CA LYS A 59 -8.78 11.11 -16.99
C LYS A 59 -8.09 10.26 -18.07
N LYS A 60 -6.77 10.09 -17.95
CA LYS A 60 -5.89 9.32 -18.87
C LYS A 60 -5.27 8.15 -18.14
N HIS A 61 -6.09 7.16 -17.81
CA HIS A 61 -5.64 5.98 -17.09
C HIS A 61 -4.52 5.23 -17.83
N ALA A 62 -3.56 4.76 -17.09
CA ALA A 62 -2.63 3.70 -17.47
C ALA A 62 -2.52 2.76 -16.28
N ASP A 63 -2.28 1.47 -16.49
CA ASP A 63 -2.15 0.53 -15.40
C ASP A 63 -0.94 0.84 -14.51
N PHE A 64 -0.99 0.34 -13.28
CA PHE A 64 0.04 0.62 -12.28
C PHE A 64 1.42 0.09 -12.68
N TRP A 65 1.49 -0.99 -13.47
CA TRP A 65 2.76 -1.51 -13.95
C TRP A 65 3.42 -0.60 -14.98
N LYS A 66 2.61 -0.03 -15.88
CA LYS A 66 3.12 1.00 -16.80
C LYS A 66 3.62 2.22 -16.04
N ILE A 67 2.87 2.71 -15.06
CA ILE A 67 3.29 3.84 -14.21
C ILE A 67 4.58 3.51 -13.46
N THR A 68 4.71 2.29 -12.93
CA THR A 68 5.93 1.83 -12.25
C THR A 68 7.15 1.89 -13.19
N LYS A 69 7.00 1.49 -14.45
CA LYS A 69 8.07 1.57 -15.45
C LYS A 69 8.41 3.00 -15.84
N ASP A 70 7.38 3.82 -16.08
CA ASP A 70 7.56 5.22 -16.49
C ASP A 70 8.27 6.02 -15.39
N SER A 71 7.86 5.85 -14.14
CA SER A 71 8.48 6.52 -12.98
C SER A 71 9.89 5.99 -12.69
N LEU A 72 10.15 4.69 -12.91
CA LEU A 72 11.51 4.15 -12.84
C LEU A 72 12.42 4.83 -13.85
N ASN A 73 12.00 4.91 -15.11
CA ASN A 73 12.78 5.53 -16.16
C ASN A 73 13.11 7.00 -15.85
N TYR A 74 12.14 7.74 -15.34
CA TYR A 74 12.33 9.11 -14.90
C TYR A 74 13.36 9.20 -13.77
N SER A 75 13.19 8.38 -12.73
CA SER A 75 14.06 8.40 -11.55
C SER A 75 15.48 7.96 -11.88
N MET A 76 15.66 6.98 -12.78
CA MET A 76 16.99 6.57 -13.26
C MET A 76 17.72 7.71 -13.96
N LYS A 77 17.02 8.55 -14.74
CA LYS A 77 17.60 9.73 -15.39
C LYS A 77 18.02 10.78 -14.36
N ILE A 78 17.15 11.10 -13.39
CA ILE A 78 17.43 12.09 -12.33
C ILE A 78 18.67 11.71 -11.50
N HIS A 79 18.82 10.44 -11.18
CA HIS A 79 19.90 9.93 -10.33
C HIS A 79 21.09 9.37 -11.11
N ASN A 80 21.13 9.54 -12.44
CA ASN A 80 22.18 9.01 -13.32
C ASN A 80 22.43 7.49 -13.14
N ILE A 81 21.37 6.72 -12.88
CA ILE A 81 21.44 5.26 -12.76
C ILE A 81 21.54 4.65 -14.16
N ASN A 82 22.52 3.78 -14.36
CA ASN A 82 22.77 3.14 -15.66
C ASN A 82 21.56 2.30 -16.11
N ALA A 83 21.13 2.50 -17.36
CA ALA A 83 19.96 1.83 -17.96
C ALA A 83 20.04 0.28 -17.92
N LYS A 84 21.24 -0.30 -17.84
CA LYS A 84 21.43 -1.76 -17.73
C LYS A 84 20.73 -2.37 -16.50
N TYR A 85 20.50 -1.59 -15.43
CA TYR A 85 19.85 -2.05 -14.21
C TYR A 85 18.31 -2.01 -14.26
N GLN A 86 17.70 -1.43 -15.31
CA GLN A 86 16.25 -1.27 -15.41
C GLN A 86 15.49 -2.60 -15.31
N LYS A 87 15.92 -3.61 -16.09
CA LYS A 87 15.27 -4.94 -16.08
C LYS A 87 15.38 -5.61 -14.71
N GLU A 88 16.52 -5.48 -14.05
CA GLU A 88 16.77 -6.05 -12.72
C GLU A 88 15.87 -5.36 -11.68
N LEU A 89 15.81 -4.02 -11.64
CA LEU A 89 14.94 -3.25 -10.75
C LEU A 89 13.46 -3.59 -10.93
N LEU A 90 12.99 -3.72 -12.17
CA LEU A 90 11.62 -4.12 -12.46
C LEU A 90 11.32 -5.56 -12.02
N SER A 91 12.28 -6.46 -12.14
CA SER A 91 12.16 -7.83 -11.62
C SER A 91 12.07 -7.85 -10.10
N LEU A 92 12.93 -7.10 -9.42
CA LEU A 92 12.93 -6.96 -7.97
C LEU A 92 11.65 -6.29 -7.46
N TYR A 93 11.11 -5.31 -8.19
CA TYR A 93 9.83 -4.68 -7.83
C TYR A 93 8.64 -5.66 -7.87
N LYS A 94 8.69 -6.69 -8.69
CA LYS A 94 7.69 -7.77 -8.67
C LYS A 94 7.82 -8.68 -7.44
N ASN A 95 8.99 -8.69 -6.80
CA ASN A 95 9.36 -9.58 -5.71
C ASN A 95 9.70 -8.82 -4.42
N LEU A 96 8.96 -7.75 -4.12
CA LEU A 96 9.16 -6.96 -2.91
C LEU A 96 9.11 -7.82 -1.64
N SER A 97 9.98 -7.51 -0.69
CA SER A 97 9.97 -8.17 0.62
C SER A 97 8.68 -7.87 1.37
N VAL A 98 8.10 -8.89 1.98
CA VAL A 98 6.96 -8.75 2.89
C VAL A 98 7.45 -8.31 4.27
N TYR A 99 6.70 -7.42 4.94
CA TYR A 99 7.02 -7.08 6.32
C TYR A 99 6.78 -8.29 7.25
N PRO A 100 7.74 -8.61 8.15
CA PRO A 100 7.76 -9.88 8.87
C PRO A 100 6.54 -10.13 9.75
N GLU A 101 5.93 -9.07 10.28
CA GLU A 101 4.77 -9.16 11.16
C GLU A 101 3.45 -9.44 10.43
N LEU A 102 3.39 -9.27 9.09
CA LEU A 102 2.14 -9.34 8.35
C LEU A 102 1.46 -10.71 8.47
N LYS A 103 2.22 -11.78 8.27
CA LYS A 103 1.67 -13.14 8.30
C LYS A 103 1.00 -13.47 9.64
N GLN A 104 1.69 -13.18 10.75
CA GLN A 104 1.13 -13.39 12.09
C GLN A 104 -0.11 -12.54 12.33
N THR A 105 -0.08 -11.25 11.94
CA THR A 105 -1.23 -10.34 12.07
C THR A 105 -2.46 -10.89 11.34
N LEU A 106 -2.29 -11.36 10.10
CA LEU A 106 -3.38 -11.95 9.32
C LEU A 106 -3.93 -13.24 9.96
N GLN A 107 -3.07 -14.11 10.48
CA GLN A 107 -3.48 -15.32 11.17
C GLN A 107 -4.31 -15.01 12.42
N GLU A 108 -3.96 -13.99 13.17
CA GLU A 108 -4.70 -13.56 14.35
C GLU A 108 -6.07 -12.96 13.99
N LEU A 109 -6.15 -12.14 12.94
CA LEU A 109 -7.43 -11.64 12.43
C LEU A 109 -8.34 -12.79 11.98
N LYS A 110 -7.77 -13.80 11.32
CA LYS A 110 -8.52 -14.99 10.90
C LYS A 110 -9.06 -15.76 12.11
N ARG A 111 -8.26 -15.93 13.18
CA ARG A 111 -8.73 -16.55 14.44
C ARG A 111 -9.89 -15.78 15.09
N LYS A 112 -9.86 -14.43 14.99
CA LYS A 112 -10.93 -13.55 15.47
C LYS A 112 -12.12 -13.46 14.51
N LYS A 113 -12.11 -14.22 13.40
CA LYS A 113 -13.15 -14.22 12.35
C LYS A 113 -13.38 -12.85 11.71
N ILE A 114 -12.36 -12.01 11.70
CA ILE A 114 -12.38 -10.71 11.02
C ILE A 114 -11.94 -10.93 9.57
N LYS A 115 -12.73 -10.43 8.62
CA LYS A 115 -12.40 -10.50 7.20
C LYS A 115 -11.19 -9.62 6.87
N THR A 116 -10.37 -10.09 5.95
CA THR A 116 -9.16 -9.38 5.54
C THR A 116 -9.12 -9.16 4.03
N CYS A 117 -8.65 -8.00 3.60
CA CYS A 117 -8.38 -7.78 2.19
C CYS A 117 -7.21 -6.83 1.95
N ILE A 118 -6.61 -6.95 0.78
CA ILE A 118 -5.79 -5.90 0.20
C ILE A 118 -6.69 -4.95 -0.59
N LEU A 119 -6.49 -3.63 -0.45
CA LEU A 119 -7.01 -2.58 -1.34
C LEU A 119 -5.83 -1.80 -1.90
N SER A 120 -5.56 -1.91 -3.20
CA SER A 120 -4.33 -1.39 -3.77
C SER A 120 -4.49 -0.75 -5.14
N ASN A 121 -3.60 0.21 -5.43
CA ASN A 121 -3.38 0.77 -6.77
C ASN A 121 -2.72 -0.25 -7.74
N GLY A 122 -2.12 -1.32 -7.21
CA GLY A 122 -1.43 -2.35 -7.99
C GLY A 122 -2.36 -3.13 -8.93
N THR A 123 -1.81 -3.59 -10.06
CA THR A 123 -2.55 -4.48 -10.96
C THR A 123 -2.87 -5.82 -10.30
N PRO A 124 -3.95 -6.51 -10.71
CA PRO A 124 -4.29 -7.82 -10.15
C PRO A 124 -3.14 -8.84 -10.25
N SER A 125 -2.43 -8.84 -11.37
CA SER A 125 -1.30 -9.76 -11.60
C SER A 125 -0.13 -9.49 -10.66
N LEU A 126 0.24 -8.22 -10.44
CA LEU A 126 1.30 -7.85 -9.51
C LEU A 126 0.94 -8.23 -8.06
N LEU A 127 -0.28 -7.90 -7.63
CA LEU A 127 -0.74 -8.21 -6.28
C LEU A 127 -0.78 -9.71 -6.02
N LYS A 128 -1.31 -10.48 -6.98
CA LYS A 128 -1.33 -11.95 -6.89
C LYS A 128 0.08 -12.52 -6.79
N HIS A 129 1.01 -12.01 -7.59
CA HIS A 129 2.40 -12.44 -7.56
C HIS A 129 3.06 -12.16 -6.20
N LEU A 130 2.88 -10.96 -5.64
CA LEU A 130 3.43 -10.59 -4.34
C LEU A 130 2.90 -11.47 -3.20
N VAL A 131 1.58 -11.70 -3.13
CA VAL A 131 1.00 -12.51 -2.05
C VAL A 131 1.37 -13.99 -2.16
N ASN A 132 1.50 -14.51 -3.37
CA ASN A 132 1.93 -15.88 -3.61
C ASN A 132 3.39 -16.09 -3.21
N ASN A 133 4.29 -15.18 -3.60
CA ASN A 133 5.70 -15.24 -3.21
C ASN A 133 5.90 -15.16 -1.70
N ALA A 134 5.03 -14.40 -1.01
CA ALA A 134 5.04 -14.29 0.44
C ALA A 134 4.34 -15.46 1.17
N ASN A 135 3.72 -16.39 0.44
CA ASN A 135 2.92 -17.50 0.99
C ASN A 135 1.82 -17.02 1.96
N ILE A 136 1.10 -15.95 1.59
CA ILE A 136 0.02 -15.34 2.38
C ILE A 136 -1.31 -15.22 1.62
N GLU A 137 -1.42 -15.75 0.41
CA GLU A 137 -2.64 -15.67 -0.41
C GLU A 137 -3.86 -16.18 0.35
N ASN A 138 -3.75 -17.34 1.01
CA ASN A 138 -4.82 -17.98 1.76
C ASN A 138 -5.21 -17.26 3.07
N LEU A 139 -4.48 -16.22 3.44
CA LEU A 139 -4.76 -15.41 4.62
C LEU A 139 -5.61 -14.17 4.31
N PHE A 140 -5.81 -13.84 3.02
CA PHE A 140 -6.72 -12.78 2.61
C PHE A 140 -8.03 -13.35 2.05
N ASP A 141 -9.16 -12.79 2.49
CA ASP A 141 -10.48 -13.11 1.94
C ASP A 141 -10.70 -12.46 0.56
N SER A 142 -9.95 -11.41 0.24
CA SER A 142 -10.02 -10.74 -1.07
C SER A 142 -8.78 -9.90 -1.37
N ILE A 143 -8.40 -9.83 -2.65
CA ILE A 143 -7.40 -8.90 -3.16
C ILE A 143 -8.11 -7.96 -4.12
N ILE A 144 -8.18 -6.67 -3.76
CA ILE A 144 -8.96 -5.66 -4.49
C ILE A 144 -7.99 -4.70 -5.17
N SER A 145 -8.02 -4.69 -6.50
CA SER A 145 -7.28 -3.74 -7.34
C SER A 145 -8.21 -2.67 -7.87
N ILE A 146 -7.68 -1.44 -8.01
CA ILE A 146 -8.40 -0.32 -8.64
C ILE A 146 -8.61 -0.49 -10.15
N GLU A 147 -7.94 -1.45 -10.79
CA GLU A 147 -7.99 -1.64 -12.24
C GLU A 147 -9.42 -1.82 -12.76
N LYS A 148 -10.32 -2.35 -11.92
CA LYS A 148 -11.74 -2.48 -12.26
C LYS A 148 -12.42 -1.15 -12.56
N ILE A 149 -12.02 -0.08 -11.84
CA ILE A 149 -12.64 1.26 -11.96
C ILE A 149 -11.74 2.28 -12.63
N LYS A 150 -10.46 1.95 -12.84
CA LYS A 150 -9.46 2.79 -13.52
C LYS A 150 -9.30 4.19 -12.89
N ILE A 151 -9.48 4.27 -11.59
CA ILE A 151 -9.31 5.49 -10.79
C ILE A 151 -8.39 5.14 -9.63
N TYR A 152 -7.40 5.97 -9.34
CA TYR A 152 -6.43 5.73 -8.27
C TYR A 152 -6.89 6.31 -6.93
N LYS A 153 -6.39 5.73 -5.83
CA LYS A 153 -6.48 6.35 -4.50
C LYS A 153 -5.90 7.78 -4.58
N PRO A 154 -6.43 8.75 -3.83
CA PRO A 154 -7.43 8.62 -2.76
C PRO A 154 -8.89 8.89 -3.19
N ASP A 155 -9.28 8.67 -4.43
CA ASP A 155 -10.68 8.84 -4.85
C ASP A 155 -11.62 7.94 -3.99
N PRO A 156 -12.74 8.47 -3.45
CA PRO A 156 -13.65 7.72 -2.59
C PRO A 156 -14.27 6.49 -3.26
N LYS A 157 -14.38 6.46 -4.58
CA LYS A 157 -14.85 5.28 -5.33
C LYS A 157 -13.94 4.06 -5.13
N VAL A 158 -12.66 4.28 -4.83
CA VAL A 158 -11.71 3.20 -4.55
C VAL A 158 -12.05 2.52 -3.22
N TYR A 159 -12.32 3.29 -2.18
CA TYR A 159 -12.66 2.74 -0.86
C TYR A 159 -14.02 2.05 -0.88
N LYS A 160 -14.94 2.52 -1.72
CA LYS A 160 -16.24 1.89 -1.96
C LYS A 160 -16.11 0.43 -2.42
N LEU A 161 -15.06 0.06 -3.13
CA LEU A 161 -14.82 -1.33 -3.54
C LEU A 161 -14.78 -2.31 -2.35
N VAL A 162 -14.28 -1.87 -1.18
CA VAL A 162 -14.25 -2.71 0.03
C VAL A 162 -15.66 -2.90 0.58
N THR A 163 -16.42 -1.82 0.76
CA THR A 163 -17.79 -1.89 1.30
C THR A 163 -18.73 -2.68 0.38
N ASP A 164 -18.57 -2.54 -0.94
CA ASP A 164 -19.32 -3.32 -1.93
C ASP A 164 -18.97 -4.82 -1.87
N ARG A 165 -17.68 -5.13 -1.72
CA ARG A 165 -17.19 -6.53 -1.67
C ARG A 165 -17.67 -7.27 -0.44
N PHE A 166 -17.66 -6.61 0.72
CA PHE A 166 -17.98 -7.25 2.00
C PHE A 166 -19.40 -6.93 2.52
N LYS A 167 -20.18 -6.15 1.78
CA LYS A 167 -21.55 -5.75 2.15
C LYS A 167 -21.60 -5.16 3.57
N CYS A 168 -20.70 -4.24 3.88
CA CYS A 168 -20.58 -3.62 5.20
C CYS A 168 -20.63 -2.09 5.12
N LYS A 169 -20.91 -1.45 6.27
CA LYS A 169 -20.85 0.02 6.39
C LYS A 169 -19.38 0.48 6.44
N PRO A 170 -19.05 1.69 5.97
CA PRO A 170 -17.70 2.24 6.07
C PRO A 170 -17.13 2.17 7.50
N SER A 171 -17.91 2.50 8.52
CA SER A 171 -17.51 2.46 9.94
C SER A 171 -17.16 1.05 10.46
N GLN A 172 -17.46 -0.01 9.71
CA GLN A 172 -17.11 -1.39 10.04
C GLN A 172 -15.80 -1.86 9.42
N VAL A 173 -15.11 -0.97 8.69
CA VAL A 173 -13.81 -1.24 8.06
C VAL A 173 -12.71 -0.57 8.87
N CYS A 174 -11.74 -1.36 9.34
CA CYS A 174 -10.45 -0.88 9.80
C CYS A 174 -9.51 -0.84 8.62
N PHE A 175 -9.02 0.33 8.23
CA PHE A 175 -8.09 0.50 7.11
C PHE A 175 -6.69 0.79 7.61
N LEU A 176 -5.70 0.10 7.08
CA LEU A 176 -4.30 0.24 7.48
C LEU A 176 -3.45 0.65 6.29
N SER A 177 -2.77 1.77 6.42
CA SER A 177 -1.82 2.24 5.40
C SER A 177 -0.61 2.92 6.03
N SER A 178 0.57 2.74 5.44
CA SER A 178 1.76 3.52 5.77
C SER A 178 1.80 4.87 5.03
N ASN A 179 0.93 5.07 4.06
CA ASN A 179 0.80 6.32 3.32
C ASN A 179 -0.22 7.22 4.04
N SER A 180 0.23 8.35 4.60
CA SER A 180 -0.63 9.29 5.34
C SER A 180 -1.80 9.80 4.51
N TRP A 181 -1.58 10.18 3.25
CA TRP A 181 -2.62 10.62 2.31
C TRP A 181 -3.70 9.56 2.06
N ASP A 182 -3.35 8.27 2.08
CA ASP A 182 -4.28 7.15 1.91
C ASP A 182 -5.13 6.93 3.18
N VAL A 183 -4.50 7.14 4.35
CA VAL A 183 -5.21 7.19 5.65
C VAL A 183 -6.22 8.32 5.67
N VAL A 184 -5.85 9.51 5.18
CA VAL A 184 -6.75 10.66 5.07
C VAL A 184 -7.92 10.34 4.14
N GLY A 185 -7.65 9.88 2.91
CA GLY A 185 -8.70 9.57 1.92
C GLY A 185 -9.67 8.49 2.40
N SER A 186 -9.16 7.41 3.01
CA SER A 186 -9.99 6.36 3.58
C SER A 186 -10.80 6.83 4.79
N GLY A 187 -10.23 7.72 5.60
CA GLY A 187 -10.90 8.31 6.75
C GLY A 187 -12.04 9.24 6.35
N PHE A 188 -11.86 10.09 5.35
CA PHE A 188 -12.93 10.91 4.79
C PHE A 188 -14.05 10.08 4.14
N TYR A 189 -13.72 8.90 3.61
CA TYR A 189 -14.74 7.96 3.14
C TYR A 189 -15.55 7.33 4.30
N GLY A 190 -15.05 7.41 5.54
CA GLY A 190 -15.71 6.92 6.75
C GLY A 190 -15.13 5.64 7.33
N PHE A 191 -13.95 5.20 6.90
CA PHE A 191 -13.25 4.07 7.51
C PHE A 191 -12.64 4.45 8.87
N GLN A 192 -12.42 3.47 9.73
CA GLN A 192 -11.59 3.63 10.92
C GLN A 192 -10.13 3.44 10.51
N SER A 193 -9.48 4.54 10.10
CA SER A 193 -8.17 4.47 9.46
C SER A 193 -7.02 4.58 10.45
N ILE A 194 -6.03 3.72 10.27
CA ILE A 194 -4.80 3.61 11.07
C ILE A 194 -3.61 3.97 10.20
N TRP A 195 -2.75 4.82 10.73
CA TRP A 195 -1.47 5.10 10.11
C TRP A 195 -0.37 4.16 10.62
N VAL A 196 0.21 3.37 9.72
CA VAL A 196 1.35 2.50 10.03
C VAL A 196 2.64 3.28 9.76
N ASN A 197 3.06 4.09 10.73
CA ASN A 197 4.21 5.00 10.62
C ASN A 197 5.53 4.30 10.96
N ARG A 198 6.01 3.46 10.05
CA ARG A 198 7.25 2.68 10.21
C ARG A 198 8.50 3.54 10.30
N ALA A 199 8.52 4.65 9.58
CA ALA A 199 9.69 5.51 9.40
C ALA A 199 9.67 6.77 10.27
N ASN A 200 8.77 6.84 11.25
CA ASN A 200 8.59 7.98 12.15
C ASN A 200 8.46 9.33 11.40
N LYS A 201 7.69 9.33 10.31
CA LYS A 201 7.43 10.52 9.49
C LYS A 201 6.41 11.44 10.15
N THR A 202 6.36 12.69 9.69
CA THR A 202 5.27 13.62 10.01
C THR A 202 4.00 13.23 9.24
N PHE A 203 2.84 13.32 9.88
CA PHE A 203 1.55 13.09 9.23
C PHE A 203 1.18 14.28 8.35
N ASP A 204 0.50 14.01 7.20
CA ASP A 204 0.04 15.07 6.31
C ASP A 204 -1.00 15.96 6.98
N ASN A 205 -0.89 17.26 6.77
CA ASN A 205 -1.83 18.26 7.29
C ASN A 205 -3.00 18.46 6.31
N LEU A 206 -3.92 17.48 6.30
CA LEU A 206 -5.09 17.42 5.39
C LEU A 206 -6.41 17.28 6.19
N ASP A 207 -6.52 18.01 7.30
CA ASP A 207 -7.73 18.13 8.14
C ASP A 207 -8.34 16.79 8.61
N TYR A 208 -7.52 15.75 8.70
CA TYR A 208 -7.91 14.44 9.21
C TYR A 208 -6.89 13.88 10.18
N HIS A 209 -7.37 13.24 11.25
CA HIS A 209 -6.51 12.54 12.21
C HIS A 209 -6.80 11.04 12.20
N PRO A 210 -5.76 10.18 12.10
CA PRO A 210 -5.94 8.74 12.16
C PRO A 210 -6.51 8.30 13.51
N LYS A 211 -7.30 7.22 13.52
CA LYS A 211 -7.84 6.64 14.76
C LYS A 211 -6.74 6.11 15.69
N ALA A 212 -5.62 5.67 15.11
CA ALA A 212 -4.41 5.29 15.81
C ALA A 212 -3.18 5.42 14.90
N ILE A 213 -2.01 5.53 15.51
CA ILE A 213 -0.72 5.50 14.84
C ILE A 213 0.03 4.29 15.39
N PHE A 214 0.46 3.39 14.50
CA PHE A 214 1.22 2.19 14.82
C PHE A 214 2.62 2.25 14.24
N LYS A 215 3.61 1.70 14.92
CA LYS A 215 4.96 1.51 14.38
C LYS A 215 5.04 0.32 13.42
N ASN A 216 4.21 -0.69 13.64
CA ASN A 216 4.10 -1.91 12.83
C ASN A 216 2.72 -2.54 13.01
N LEU A 217 2.43 -3.59 12.24
CA LEU A 217 1.11 -4.22 12.25
C LEU A 217 0.84 -5.09 13.50
N TYR A 218 1.85 -5.48 14.29
CA TYR A 218 1.62 -6.21 15.55
C TYR A 218 0.73 -5.44 16.53
N GLU A 219 0.78 -4.11 16.48
CA GLU A 219 -0.01 -3.29 17.39
C GLU A 219 -1.52 -3.43 17.18
N LEU A 220 -1.95 -3.82 15.97
CA LEU A 220 -3.36 -4.03 15.66
C LEU A 220 -4.07 -4.99 16.64
N ASN A 221 -3.37 -6.02 17.08
CA ASN A 221 -3.92 -7.03 17.97
C ASN A 221 -4.36 -6.49 19.34
N LYS A 222 -3.83 -5.32 19.74
CA LYS A 222 -4.18 -4.64 21.00
C LYS A 222 -5.48 -3.84 20.90
N PHE A 223 -5.97 -3.60 19.69
CA PHE A 223 -7.10 -2.70 19.39
C PHE A 223 -8.35 -3.41 18.87
N ILE A 224 -8.19 -4.61 18.34
CA ILE A 224 -9.28 -5.41 17.75
C ILE A 224 -9.46 -6.73 18.50
#